data_6defacb86cde820e7b9165b1f2d40b10
#
_entry.id   6defacb86cde820e7b9165b1f2d40b10
#
_cell.length_a   1.000
_cell.length_b   1.000
_cell.length_c   1.000
_cell.angle_alpha   90.00
_cell.angle_beta   90.00
_cell.angle_gamma   90.00
#
_symmetry.space_group_name_H-M   'P 1'
#
loop_
_entity.id
_entity.type
_entity.pdbx_description
1 polymer ?
#
loop_
_entity_poly.entity_id
_entity_poly.type
_entity_poly.pdbx_seq_one_letter_code
_entity_poly.pdbx_strand_id
1 'polypeptide(L)'
;YLTIQALHESYNKEHPDGYGYTQFKKSIREYQYSHNLSFHNTYIPGEEMQIDFAGDALWLTDPKTGELTKVVGFGFTKAMYNVSMENFFGGISDAFSYFGGTTRIAKSDNMKQWVKKYDRYEPAFNDAAVEWAAYYDTTLQTCRVRTPRDKGPVEGLVQKTYNAVYALLHDEVFYNLPSMNARIYELMDGFNEKPSRTTGRSRRDIFEAEEQPTLGKLPMTPYRFRYRKEVKLSGTYHVMV
;
A
#
# COMPACT_ATOMS: atom_id res chain seq x y z
N TYR A 1 -16.05 -16.33 15.37
CA TYR A 1 -15.91 -14.96 15.93
C TYR A 1 -17.07 -14.69 16.86
N LEU A 2 -16.80 -14.39 18.13
CA LEU A 2 -17.82 -13.99 19.10
C LEU A 2 -18.21 -12.54 18.79
N THR A 3 -19.46 -12.31 18.41
CA THR A 3 -19.98 -10.96 18.19
C THR A 3 -20.42 -10.34 19.51
N ILE A 4 -20.46 -9.00 19.60
CA ILE A 4 -20.97 -8.30 20.80
C ILE A 4 -22.42 -8.70 21.06
N GLN A 5 -23.18 -9.00 20.01
CA GLN A 5 -24.56 -9.47 20.14
C GLN A 5 -24.62 -10.85 20.79
N ALA A 6 -23.79 -11.80 20.36
CA ALA A 6 -23.74 -13.15 20.98
C ALA A 6 -23.27 -13.08 22.44
N LEU A 7 -22.32 -12.17 22.76
CA LEU A 7 -21.92 -11.90 24.15
C LEU A 7 -23.08 -11.36 24.98
N HIS A 8 -23.87 -10.43 24.44
CA HIS A 8 -25.02 -9.87 25.12
C HIS A 8 -26.13 -10.91 25.33
N GLU A 9 -26.36 -11.77 24.34
CA GLU A 9 -27.33 -12.89 24.48
C GLU A 9 -26.90 -13.88 25.58
N SER A 10 -25.61 -14.17 25.69
CA SER A 10 -25.07 -14.99 26.76
C SER A 10 -25.20 -14.29 28.13
N TYR A 11 -24.87 -13.01 28.20
CA TYR A 11 -25.01 -12.18 29.39
C TYR A 11 -26.46 -12.14 29.89
N ASN A 12 -27.44 -11.95 29.00
CA ASN A 12 -28.87 -11.89 29.38
C ASN A 12 -29.40 -13.22 29.91
N LYS A 13 -28.82 -14.36 29.54
CA LYS A 13 -29.18 -15.66 30.10
C LYS A 13 -28.80 -15.78 31.58
N GLU A 14 -27.66 -15.21 31.95
CA GLU A 14 -27.17 -15.21 33.31
C GLU A 14 -27.71 -14.04 34.14
N HIS A 15 -28.09 -12.94 33.47
CA HIS A 15 -28.52 -11.70 34.09
C HIS A 15 -29.77 -11.16 33.36
N PRO A 16 -30.98 -11.77 33.59
CA PRO A 16 -32.20 -11.37 32.88
C PRO A 16 -32.61 -9.91 33.09
N ASP A 17 -32.27 -9.33 34.24
CA ASP A 17 -32.53 -7.91 34.59
C ASP A 17 -31.28 -7.04 34.37
N GLY A 18 -30.32 -7.53 33.58
CA GLY A 18 -29.03 -6.85 33.34
C GLY A 18 -29.12 -5.70 32.35
N TYR A 19 -27.98 -5.24 31.90
CA TYR A 19 -27.85 -4.12 30.94
C TYR A 19 -28.49 -4.46 29.58
N GLY A 20 -29.31 -3.54 29.07
CA GLY A 20 -29.75 -3.60 27.68
C GLY A 20 -28.56 -3.50 26.70
N TYR A 21 -28.77 -3.97 25.48
CA TYR A 21 -27.72 -4.11 24.46
C TYR A 21 -26.84 -2.85 24.27
N THR A 22 -27.47 -1.67 24.26
CA THR A 22 -26.75 -0.38 24.08
C THR A 22 -25.78 -0.11 25.23
N GLN A 23 -26.24 -0.30 26.47
CA GLN A 23 -25.42 -0.09 27.67
C GLN A 23 -24.30 -1.15 27.76
N PHE A 24 -24.65 -2.41 27.50
CA PHE A 24 -23.68 -3.52 27.46
C PHE A 24 -22.58 -3.24 26.42
N LYS A 25 -22.95 -2.85 25.21
CA LYS A 25 -22.00 -2.46 24.16
C LYS A 25 -21.09 -1.29 24.56
N LYS A 26 -21.64 -0.32 25.30
CA LYS A 26 -20.84 0.82 25.82
C LYS A 26 -19.85 0.33 26.85
N SER A 27 -20.27 -0.49 27.81
CA SER A 27 -19.39 -1.05 28.87
C SER A 27 -18.27 -1.94 28.29
N ILE A 28 -18.58 -2.77 27.28
CA ILE A 28 -17.55 -3.56 26.57
C ILE A 28 -16.52 -2.65 25.90
N ARG A 29 -16.96 -1.57 25.25
CA ARG A 29 -16.03 -0.61 24.64
C ARG A 29 -15.16 0.11 25.67
N GLU A 30 -15.74 0.55 26.76
CA GLU A 30 -15.00 1.20 27.87
C GLU A 30 -13.97 0.24 28.47
N TYR A 31 -14.35 -1.02 28.69
CA TYR A 31 -13.42 -2.06 29.12
C TYR A 31 -12.28 -2.30 28.13
N GLN A 32 -12.59 -2.38 26.84
CA GLN A 32 -11.57 -2.52 25.80
C GLN A 32 -10.60 -1.33 25.78
N TYR A 33 -11.11 -0.10 25.95
CA TYR A 33 -10.29 1.10 26.03
C TYR A 33 -9.42 1.13 27.29
N SER A 34 -10.00 0.84 28.46
CA SER A 34 -9.28 0.91 29.73
C SER A 34 -8.20 -0.17 29.87
N HIS A 35 -8.38 -1.32 29.23
CA HIS A 35 -7.44 -2.43 29.26
C HIS A 35 -6.52 -2.48 28.03
N ASN A 36 -6.56 -1.44 27.18
CA ASN A 36 -5.71 -1.31 26.00
C ASN A 36 -5.71 -2.58 25.11
N LEU A 37 -6.89 -3.23 24.99
CA LEU A 37 -7.09 -4.47 24.23
C LEU A 37 -7.11 -4.23 22.70
N SER A 38 -6.56 -3.10 22.22
CA SER A 38 -6.27 -2.91 20.82
C SER A 38 -5.08 -3.80 20.45
N PHE A 39 -5.31 -4.72 19.53
CA PHE A 39 -4.24 -5.55 18.98
C PHE A 39 -3.38 -4.66 18.09
N HIS A 40 -2.24 -4.23 18.59
CA HIS A 40 -1.25 -3.53 17.79
C HIS A 40 -0.37 -4.59 17.11
N ASN A 41 -0.34 -4.58 15.78
CA ASN A 41 0.67 -5.34 15.07
C ASN A 41 2.03 -4.73 15.44
N THR A 42 2.94 -5.55 15.90
CA THR A 42 4.32 -5.13 16.14
C THR A 42 5.03 -5.14 14.80
N TYR A 43 5.46 -3.97 14.32
CA TYR A 43 6.25 -3.84 13.10
C TYR A 43 7.72 -3.70 13.47
N ILE A 44 8.56 -4.42 12.74
CA ILE A 44 10.01 -4.27 12.83
C ILE A 44 10.40 -3.16 11.83
N PRO A 45 11.07 -2.10 12.28
CA PRO A 45 11.48 -1.00 11.40
C PRO A 45 12.25 -1.51 10.17
N GLY A 46 11.89 -1.04 8.98
CA GLY A 46 12.53 -1.38 7.71
C GLY A 46 12.33 -2.83 7.22
N GLU A 47 11.56 -3.65 7.93
CA GLU A 47 11.35 -5.05 7.53
C GLU A 47 10.36 -5.20 6.39
N GLU A 48 9.25 -4.48 6.41
CA GLU A 48 8.14 -4.66 5.47
C GLU A 48 7.74 -3.36 4.77
N MET A 49 7.66 -3.40 3.44
CA MET A 49 6.98 -2.38 2.64
C MET A 49 5.60 -2.90 2.24
N GLN A 50 4.55 -2.18 2.61
CA GLN A 50 3.19 -2.48 2.20
C GLN A 50 2.78 -1.65 0.99
N ILE A 51 2.18 -2.32 0.00
CA ILE A 51 1.83 -1.76 -1.30
C ILE A 51 0.32 -1.86 -1.46
N ASP A 52 -0.34 -0.72 -1.71
CA ASP A 52 -1.78 -0.66 -1.97
C ASP A 52 -2.09 0.41 -3.03
N PHE A 53 -3.23 0.29 -3.71
CA PHE A 53 -3.70 1.29 -4.65
C PHE A 53 -4.65 2.28 -3.98
N ALA A 54 -4.45 3.56 -4.24
CA ALA A 54 -5.46 4.56 -3.93
C ALA A 54 -6.69 4.35 -4.81
N GLY A 55 -7.88 4.27 -4.21
CA GLY A 55 -9.12 3.94 -4.91
C GLY A 55 -9.61 5.02 -5.87
N ASP A 56 -9.23 6.29 -5.65
CA ASP A 56 -9.68 7.42 -6.44
C ASP A 56 -8.72 7.78 -7.58
N ALA A 57 -9.29 8.30 -8.65
CA ALA A 57 -8.55 8.68 -9.84
C ALA A 57 -8.14 10.16 -9.81
N LEU A 58 -6.93 10.43 -10.25
CA LEU A 58 -6.48 11.76 -10.65
C LEU A 58 -6.68 11.92 -12.17
N TRP A 59 -6.73 13.16 -12.65
CA TRP A 59 -7.01 13.47 -14.04
C TRP A 59 -5.92 14.38 -14.62
N LEU A 60 -5.45 14.02 -15.82
CA LEU A 60 -4.60 14.89 -16.65
C LEU A 60 -5.47 15.57 -17.70
N THR A 61 -5.22 16.83 -17.96
CA THR A 61 -5.90 17.59 -19.00
C THR A 61 -5.02 17.69 -20.24
N ASP A 62 -5.54 17.27 -21.39
CA ASP A 62 -4.84 17.51 -22.66
C ASP A 62 -4.85 19.02 -22.98
N PRO A 63 -3.70 19.66 -23.16
CA PRO A 63 -3.61 21.11 -23.35
C PRO A 63 -4.23 21.60 -24.67
N LYS A 64 -4.46 20.71 -25.65
CA LYS A 64 -5.01 21.07 -26.97
C LYS A 64 -6.50 20.78 -27.07
N THR A 65 -6.97 19.67 -26.52
CA THR A 65 -8.35 19.20 -26.66
C THR A 65 -9.19 19.45 -25.41
N GLY A 66 -8.58 19.68 -24.25
CA GLY A 66 -9.26 19.76 -22.96
C GLY A 66 -9.75 18.40 -22.45
N GLU A 67 -9.43 17.30 -23.14
CA GLU A 67 -9.83 15.96 -22.74
C GLU A 67 -9.16 15.52 -21.43
N LEU A 68 -9.92 14.84 -20.57
CA LEU A 68 -9.46 14.36 -19.27
C LEU A 68 -9.00 12.90 -19.38
N THR A 69 -7.72 12.66 -19.13
CA THR A 69 -7.16 11.32 -19.03
C THR A 69 -7.07 10.88 -17.57
N LYS A 70 -7.71 9.77 -17.25
CA LYS A 70 -7.67 9.17 -15.92
C LYS A 70 -6.27 8.66 -15.58
N VAL A 71 -5.77 9.03 -14.41
CA VAL A 71 -4.51 8.51 -13.83
C VAL A 71 -4.82 7.71 -12.57
N VAL A 72 -4.09 6.64 -12.37
CA VAL A 72 -4.24 5.78 -11.20
C VAL A 72 -3.18 6.17 -10.18
N GLY A 73 -3.62 6.43 -8.94
CA GLY A 73 -2.72 6.62 -7.81
C GLY A 73 -2.20 5.28 -7.29
N PHE A 74 -0.98 5.26 -6.82
CA PHE A 74 -0.34 4.09 -6.21
C PHE A 74 0.07 4.41 -4.77
N GLY A 75 -0.01 3.42 -3.83
CA GLY A 75 0.16 3.63 -2.38
C GLY A 75 1.47 4.28 -1.94
N PHE A 76 2.50 4.27 -2.76
CA PHE A 76 3.71 5.08 -2.63
C PHE A 76 3.49 6.54 -3.05
N THR A 77 2.28 6.93 -3.34
CA THR A 77 1.91 8.29 -3.77
C THR A 77 2.59 8.71 -5.07
N LYS A 78 2.46 7.87 -6.07
CA LYS A 78 2.87 8.16 -7.44
C LYS A 78 1.69 7.94 -8.38
N ALA A 79 1.43 8.93 -9.25
CA ALA A 79 0.45 8.80 -10.32
C ALA A 79 1.05 8.02 -11.50
N MET A 80 0.23 7.18 -12.14
CA MET A 80 0.58 6.38 -13.32
C MET A 80 -0.55 6.42 -14.33
N TYR A 81 -0.24 6.33 -15.62
CA TYR A 81 -1.28 6.28 -16.66
C TYR A 81 -2.19 5.05 -16.56
N ASN A 82 -1.63 3.94 -16.14
CA ASN A 82 -2.36 2.69 -15.96
C ASN A 82 -1.58 1.75 -15.03
N VAL A 83 -2.22 0.64 -14.65
CA VAL A 83 -1.64 -0.40 -13.81
C VAL A 83 -1.05 -1.57 -14.61
N SER A 84 -0.41 -1.27 -15.76
CA SER A 84 0.37 -2.29 -16.47
C SER A 84 1.48 -2.85 -15.58
N MET A 85 1.99 -4.04 -15.93
CA MET A 85 3.11 -4.65 -15.20
C MET A 85 4.34 -3.73 -15.15
N GLU A 86 4.66 -3.08 -16.26
CA GLU A 86 5.79 -2.15 -16.36
C GLU A 86 5.62 -0.95 -15.43
N ASN A 87 4.45 -0.29 -15.45
CA ASN A 87 4.18 0.85 -14.59
C ASN A 87 4.13 0.46 -13.11
N PHE A 88 3.56 -0.70 -12.81
CA PHE A 88 3.50 -1.21 -11.45
C PHE A 88 4.91 -1.47 -10.88
N PHE A 89 5.74 -2.28 -11.56
CA PHE A 89 7.09 -2.56 -11.09
C PHE A 89 8.02 -1.35 -11.16
N GLY A 90 7.81 -0.44 -12.10
CA GLY A 90 8.45 0.86 -12.11
C GLY A 90 8.09 1.69 -10.86
N GLY A 91 6.81 1.76 -10.52
CA GLY A 91 6.32 2.51 -9.36
C GLY A 91 6.88 2.01 -8.03
N ILE A 92 6.89 0.69 -7.81
CA ILE A 92 7.46 0.14 -6.57
C ILE A 92 9.00 0.21 -6.52
N SER A 93 9.66 0.23 -7.67
CA SER A 93 11.11 0.50 -7.74
C SER A 93 11.42 1.95 -7.38
N ASP A 94 10.59 2.89 -7.81
CA ASP A 94 10.71 4.30 -7.42
C ASP A 94 10.45 4.50 -5.92
N ALA A 95 9.58 3.69 -5.31
CA ALA A 95 9.39 3.70 -3.85
C ALA A 95 10.68 3.33 -3.12
N PHE A 96 11.36 2.28 -3.52
CA PHE A 96 12.66 1.92 -2.96
C PHE A 96 13.71 3.03 -3.15
N SER A 97 13.72 3.66 -4.32
CA SER A 97 14.60 4.81 -4.60
C SER A 97 14.28 6.00 -3.71
N TYR A 98 13.00 6.29 -3.47
CA TYR A 98 12.54 7.37 -2.58
C TYR A 98 12.95 7.12 -1.13
N PHE A 99 12.82 5.89 -0.64
CA PHE A 99 13.22 5.51 0.72
C PHE A 99 14.74 5.31 0.87
N GLY A 100 15.47 5.24 -0.22
CA GLY A 100 16.93 5.08 -0.20
C GLY A 100 17.41 3.67 0.12
N GLY A 101 16.53 2.66 0.04
CA GLY A 101 16.88 1.29 0.34
C GLY A 101 15.76 0.29 0.06
N THR A 102 16.05 -1.01 0.25
CA THR A 102 15.10 -2.10 0.06
C THR A 102 14.63 -2.67 1.40
N THR A 103 13.38 -3.11 1.48
CA THR A 103 12.88 -3.86 2.63
C THR A 103 13.06 -5.36 2.43
N ARG A 104 13.14 -6.12 3.52
CA ARG A 104 13.21 -7.59 3.45
C ARG A 104 11.97 -8.22 2.87
N ILE A 105 10.81 -7.57 3.08
CA ILE A 105 9.50 -8.05 2.64
C ILE A 105 8.83 -6.93 1.85
N ALA A 106 8.32 -7.28 0.67
CA ALA A 106 7.40 -6.47 -0.09
C ALA A 106 6.03 -7.18 -0.08
N LYS A 107 5.04 -6.51 0.50
CA LYS A 107 3.71 -7.07 0.73
C LYS A 107 2.64 -6.29 0.00
N SER A 108 1.81 -6.99 -0.74
CA SER A 108 0.68 -6.40 -1.46
C SER A 108 -0.58 -7.24 -1.25
N ASP A 109 -1.71 -6.70 -1.66
CA ASP A 109 -2.91 -7.51 -1.78
C ASP A 109 -2.81 -8.48 -2.99
N ASN A 110 -3.88 -9.25 -3.23
CA ASN A 110 -3.90 -10.27 -4.29
C ASN A 110 -4.18 -9.67 -5.68
N MET A 111 -3.55 -8.55 -6.01
CA MET A 111 -3.68 -7.94 -7.34
C MET A 111 -3.03 -8.80 -8.43
N LYS A 112 -3.54 -8.69 -9.67
CA LYS A 112 -3.10 -9.50 -10.81
C LYS A 112 -1.62 -9.30 -11.17
N GLN A 113 -1.06 -8.15 -10.86
CA GLN A 113 0.36 -7.87 -11.06
C GLN A 113 1.24 -8.64 -10.09
N TRP A 114 0.71 -8.94 -8.90
CA TRP A 114 1.44 -9.60 -7.82
C TRP A 114 1.31 -11.11 -7.85
N VAL A 115 0.09 -11.63 -8.03
CA VAL A 115 -0.20 -13.07 -8.02
C VAL A 115 -0.83 -13.55 -9.33
N LYS A 116 -0.42 -14.72 -9.81
CA LYS A 116 -1.06 -15.45 -10.92
C LYS A 116 -2.30 -16.19 -10.44
N LYS A 117 -2.19 -16.82 -9.27
CA LYS A 117 -3.26 -17.59 -8.65
C LYS A 117 -3.19 -17.37 -7.16
N TYR A 118 -4.32 -16.97 -6.62
CA TYR A 118 -4.47 -16.86 -5.17
C TYR A 118 -4.63 -18.26 -4.56
N ASP A 119 -3.84 -18.51 -3.52
CA ASP A 119 -4.04 -19.59 -2.57
C ASP A 119 -3.84 -19.06 -1.15
N ARG A 120 -4.52 -19.65 -0.18
CA ARG A 120 -4.46 -19.19 1.22
C ARG A 120 -3.09 -19.47 1.87
N TYR A 121 -2.45 -20.55 1.45
CA TYR A 121 -1.22 -21.05 2.06
C TYR A 121 -0.01 -20.90 1.13
N GLU A 122 -0.21 -21.11 -0.17
CA GLU A 122 0.85 -21.07 -1.19
C GLU A 122 0.40 -20.26 -2.42
N PRO A 123 0.40 -18.90 -2.32
CA PRO A 123 0.05 -18.07 -3.46
C PRO A 123 1.08 -18.25 -4.58
N ALA A 124 0.61 -18.47 -5.81
CA ALA A 124 1.48 -18.48 -6.97
C ALA A 124 1.73 -17.02 -7.43
N PHE A 125 2.92 -16.51 -7.16
CA PHE A 125 3.32 -15.19 -7.61
C PHE A 125 3.50 -15.10 -9.12
N ASN A 126 3.34 -13.90 -9.66
CA ASN A 126 3.64 -13.61 -11.05
C ASN A 126 5.16 -13.70 -11.27
N ASP A 127 5.59 -14.24 -12.43
CA ASP A 127 7.02 -14.39 -12.73
C ASP A 127 7.75 -13.05 -12.71
N ALA A 128 7.09 -11.98 -13.17
CA ALA A 128 7.64 -10.65 -13.11
C ALA A 128 7.82 -10.13 -11.67
N ALA A 129 6.91 -10.51 -10.77
CA ALA A 129 7.05 -10.19 -9.35
C ALA A 129 8.24 -10.93 -8.73
N VAL A 130 8.39 -12.21 -9.06
CA VAL A 130 9.52 -13.03 -8.59
C VAL A 130 10.85 -12.47 -9.11
N GLU A 131 10.91 -12.09 -10.39
CA GLU A 131 12.10 -11.50 -11.00
C GLU A 131 12.45 -10.14 -10.36
N TRP A 132 11.45 -9.30 -10.13
CA TRP A 132 11.61 -8.02 -9.46
C TRP A 132 12.09 -8.20 -8.01
N ALA A 133 11.52 -9.13 -7.28
CA ALA A 133 11.90 -9.42 -5.90
C ALA A 133 13.33 -9.94 -5.80
N ALA A 134 13.73 -10.86 -6.69
CA ALA A 134 15.09 -11.35 -6.79
C ALA A 134 16.10 -10.24 -7.12
N TYR A 135 15.70 -9.26 -7.95
CA TYR A 135 16.55 -8.13 -8.30
C TYR A 135 16.85 -7.22 -7.10
N TYR A 136 15.87 -7.01 -6.21
CA TYR A 136 15.98 -6.16 -5.04
C TYR A 136 16.30 -6.90 -3.74
N ASP A 137 16.53 -8.21 -3.80
CA ASP A 137 16.77 -9.07 -2.64
C ASP A 137 15.65 -8.92 -1.58
N THR A 138 14.41 -8.93 -2.04
CA THR A 138 13.22 -8.81 -1.20
C THR A 138 12.32 -10.03 -1.33
N THR A 139 11.58 -10.37 -0.29
CA THR A 139 10.64 -11.49 -0.28
C THR A 139 9.23 -11.01 -0.57
N LEU A 140 8.53 -11.69 -1.48
CA LEU A 140 7.13 -11.39 -1.78
C LEU A 140 6.20 -11.94 -0.70
N GLN A 141 5.25 -11.14 -0.27
CA GLN A 141 4.17 -11.57 0.60
C GLN A 141 2.82 -11.05 0.11
N THR A 142 1.75 -11.78 0.38
CA THR A 142 0.37 -11.34 0.13
C THR A 142 -0.37 -11.11 1.44
N CYS A 143 -1.30 -10.15 1.44
CA CYS A 143 -2.25 -10.01 2.54
C CYS A 143 -3.21 -11.20 2.57
N ARG A 144 -3.55 -11.70 3.75
CA ARG A 144 -4.54 -12.76 3.91
C ARG A 144 -5.92 -12.24 3.51
N VAL A 145 -6.65 -13.06 2.73
CA VAL A 145 -8.02 -12.71 2.32
C VAL A 145 -8.93 -12.59 3.53
N ARG A 146 -9.77 -11.57 3.52
CA ARG A 146 -10.78 -11.29 4.57
C ARG A 146 -10.19 -11.09 5.98
N THR A 147 -8.95 -10.62 6.07
CA THR A 147 -8.33 -10.26 7.35
C THR A 147 -8.07 -8.74 7.35
N PRO A 148 -9.06 -7.88 7.63
CA PRO A 148 -8.91 -6.42 7.62
C PRO A 148 -7.77 -5.93 8.53
N ARG A 149 -7.45 -6.70 9.57
CA ARG A 149 -6.38 -6.37 10.53
C ARG A 149 -4.98 -6.36 9.92
N ASP A 150 -4.77 -7.11 8.83
CA ASP A 150 -3.45 -7.14 8.15
C ASP A 150 -3.20 -5.85 7.35
N LYS A 151 -4.24 -5.09 7.02
CA LYS A 151 -4.19 -3.83 6.25
C LYS A 151 -4.40 -2.57 7.08
N GLY A 152 -4.77 -2.68 8.34
CA GLY A 152 -5.20 -1.55 9.17
C GLY A 152 -4.29 -0.32 9.16
N PRO A 153 -2.95 -0.46 9.28
CA PRO A 153 -2.03 0.68 9.23
C PRO A 153 -1.96 1.33 7.85
N VAL A 154 -1.97 0.51 6.78
CA VAL A 154 -1.91 1.01 5.39
C VAL A 154 -3.21 1.72 5.02
N GLU A 155 -4.38 1.16 5.33
CA GLU A 155 -5.66 1.82 5.07
C GLU A 155 -5.74 3.18 5.78
N GLY A 156 -5.28 3.25 7.04
CA GLY A 156 -5.19 4.51 7.78
C GLY A 156 -4.20 5.50 7.18
N LEU A 157 -3.09 5.03 6.61
CA LEU A 157 -2.11 5.87 5.92
C LEU A 157 -2.65 6.35 4.57
N VAL A 158 -3.25 5.47 3.78
CA VAL A 158 -3.90 5.82 2.50
C VAL A 158 -4.94 6.91 2.71
N GLN A 159 -5.81 6.81 3.72
CA GLN A 159 -6.80 7.85 4.02
C GLN A 159 -6.17 9.19 4.43
N LYS A 160 -5.10 9.16 5.22
CA LYS A 160 -4.36 10.37 5.62
C LYS A 160 -3.63 11.01 4.43
N THR A 161 -3.02 10.20 3.57
CA THR A 161 -2.38 10.64 2.34
C THR A 161 -3.41 11.22 1.37
N TYR A 162 -4.58 10.61 1.25
CA TYR A 162 -5.68 11.16 0.48
C TYR A 162 -5.99 12.60 0.90
N ASN A 163 -6.23 12.82 2.17
CA ASN A 163 -6.55 14.16 2.70
C ASN A 163 -5.38 15.15 2.61
N ALA A 164 -4.15 14.68 2.69
CA ALA A 164 -2.96 15.54 2.69
C ALA A 164 -2.42 15.85 1.29
N VAL A 165 -2.68 15.00 0.31
CA VAL A 165 -2.13 15.11 -1.05
C VAL A 165 -3.26 15.25 -2.06
N TYR A 166 -4.14 14.25 -2.19
CA TYR A 166 -5.15 14.24 -3.25
C TYR A 166 -6.19 15.36 -3.12
N ALA A 167 -6.59 15.68 -1.89
CA ALA A 167 -7.53 16.79 -1.67
C ALA A 167 -6.94 18.15 -2.09
N LEU A 168 -5.63 18.33 -1.96
CA LEU A 168 -4.95 19.55 -2.38
C LEU A 168 -4.72 19.62 -3.90
N LEU A 169 -4.66 18.47 -4.56
CA LEU A 169 -4.53 18.40 -6.03
C LEU A 169 -5.85 18.63 -6.77
N HIS A 170 -6.98 18.59 -6.05
CA HIS A 170 -8.31 18.65 -6.67
C HIS A 170 -8.52 19.91 -7.54
N ASP A 171 -8.00 21.04 -7.12
CA ASP A 171 -8.15 22.32 -7.82
C ASP A 171 -6.96 22.66 -8.74
N GLU A 172 -5.97 21.77 -8.84
CA GLU A 172 -4.80 21.95 -9.69
C GLU A 172 -4.99 21.24 -11.06
N VAL A 173 -4.55 21.88 -12.13
CA VAL A 173 -4.62 21.33 -13.50
C VAL A 173 -3.24 20.88 -13.94
N PHE A 174 -3.14 19.63 -14.37
CA PHE A 174 -1.88 19.03 -14.82
C PHE A 174 -1.99 18.59 -16.28
N TYR A 175 -0.98 18.92 -17.06
CA TYR A 175 -0.91 18.61 -18.50
C TYR A 175 0.00 17.42 -18.81
N ASN A 176 0.77 16.96 -17.85
CA ASN A 176 1.64 15.80 -18.00
C ASN A 176 1.90 15.11 -16.66
N LEU A 177 2.21 13.82 -16.72
CA LEU A 177 2.45 12.99 -15.55
C LEU A 177 3.70 13.40 -14.73
N PRO A 178 4.84 13.83 -15.35
CA PRO A 178 5.98 14.31 -14.58
C PRO A 178 5.65 15.51 -13.69
N SER A 179 4.94 16.54 -14.19
CA SER A 179 4.57 17.70 -13.37
C SER A 179 3.62 17.34 -12.24
N MET A 180 2.65 16.44 -12.50
CA MET A 180 1.77 15.92 -11.47
C MET A 180 2.54 15.16 -10.40
N ASN A 181 3.45 14.27 -10.76
CA ASN A 181 4.27 13.52 -9.81
C ASN A 181 5.22 14.42 -9.02
N ALA A 182 5.81 15.44 -9.62
CA ALA A 182 6.63 16.43 -8.91
C ALA A 182 5.82 17.12 -7.80
N ARG A 183 4.58 17.51 -8.10
CA ARG A 183 3.68 18.13 -7.11
C ARG A 183 3.25 17.15 -6.01
N ILE A 184 2.97 15.89 -6.39
CA ILE A 184 2.66 14.83 -5.42
C ILE A 184 3.83 14.64 -4.45
N TYR A 185 5.07 14.60 -4.93
CA TYR A 185 6.26 14.43 -4.08
C TYR A 185 6.45 15.62 -3.14
N GLU A 186 6.28 16.84 -3.62
CA GLU A 186 6.34 18.05 -2.78
C GLU A 186 5.31 17.99 -1.62
N LEU A 187 4.06 17.62 -1.92
CA LEU A 187 3.02 17.49 -0.91
C LEU A 187 3.28 16.33 0.06
N MET A 188 3.84 15.22 -0.43
CA MET A 188 4.24 14.09 0.40
C MET A 188 5.39 14.44 1.34
N ASP A 189 6.38 15.18 0.86
CA ASP A 189 7.49 15.64 1.71
C ASP A 189 6.95 16.54 2.83
N GLY A 190 6.10 17.50 2.51
CA GLY A 190 5.44 18.34 3.51
C GLY A 190 4.58 17.53 4.51
N PHE A 191 3.89 16.48 4.03
CA PHE A 191 3.13 15.58 4.91
C PHE A 191 4.05 14.75 5.82
N ASN A 192 5.18 14.28 5.31
CA ASN A 192 6.15 13.49 6.07
C ASN A 192 6.93 14.31 7.09
N GLU A 193 7.19 15.58 6.80
CA GLU A 193 7.88 16.52 7.69
C GLU A 193 7.00 17.08 8.79
N LYS A 194 5.67 16.95 8.67
CA LYS A 194 4.74 17.48 9.67
C LYS A 194 4.84 16.73 10.99
N PRO A 195 5.17 17.43 12.12
CA PRO A 195 5.28 16.78 13.42
C PRO A 195 3.93 16.21 13.88
N SER A 196 3.98 15.04 14.49
CA SER A 196 2.83 14.41 15.12
C SER A 196 2.48 15.20 16.40
N ARG A 197 1.19 15.47 16.60
CA ARG A 197 0.70 16.12 17.83
C ARG A 197 0.97 15.28 19.09
N THR A 198 1.08 13.98 18.95
CA THR A 198 1.24 13.04 20.08
C THR A 198 2.70 12.85 20.46
N THR A 199 3.59 12.75 19.49
CA THR A 199 5.01 12.41 19.73
C THR A 199 5.95 13.61 19.56
N GLY A 200 5.50 14.69 18.93
CA GLY A 200 6.33 15.84 18.55
C GLY A 200 7.33 15.58 17.42
N ARG A 201 7.49 14.30 16.99
CA ARG A 201 8.38 13.89 15.91
C ARG A 201 7.60 13.80 14.60
N SER A 202 8.24 14.14 13.49
CA SER A 202 7.70 13.92 12.15
C SER A 202 7.84 12.44 11.73
N ARG A 203 7.15 12.07 10.65
CA ARG A 203 7.35 10.72 10.05
C ARG A 203 8.75 10.56 9.49
N ARG A 204 9.30 11.63 8.92
CA ARG A 204 10.67 11.66 8.40
C ARG A 204 11.69 11.44 9.51
N ASP A 205 11.55 12.11 10.66
CA ASP A 205 12.45 11.93 11.81
C ASP A 205 12.46 10.47 12.30
N ILE A 206 11.28 9.85 12.35
CA ILE A 206 11.16 8.45 12.78
C ILE A 206 11.79 7.52 11.75
N PHE A 207 11.48 7.72 10.46
CA PHE A 207 12.00 6.92 9.37
C PHE A 207 13.54 6.98 9.31
N GLU A 208 14.13 8.17 9.31
CA GLU A 208 15.58 8.36 9.22
C GLU A 208 16.32 7.81 10.44
N ALA A 209 15.71 7.88 11.62
CA ALA A 209 16.33 7.38 12.85
C ALA A 209 16.19 5.87 13.05
N GLU A 210 15.06 5.27 12.65
CA GLU A 210 14.69 3.92 13.06
C GLU A 210 14.58 2.93 11.89
N GLU A 211 14.11 3.36 10.70
CA GLU A 211 13.86 2.48 9.57
C GLU A 211 14.98 2.52 8.52
N GLN A 212 15.37 3.70 8.09
CA GLN A 212 16.37 3.89 7.01
C GLN A 212 17.69 3.16 7.28
N PRO A 213 18.26 3.14 8.52
CA PRO A 213 19.50 2.43 8.80
C PRO A 213 19.41 0.91 8.66
N THR A 214 18.19 0.35 8.65
CA THR A 214 17.93 -1.09 8.57
C THR A 214 17.62 -1.57 7.15
N LEU A 215 17.43 -0.64 6.21
CA LEU A 215 17.13 -0.97 4.82
C LEU A 215 18.33 -1.61 4.12
N GLY A 216 18.03 -2.53 3.21
CA GLY A 216 18.99 -3.12 2.30
C GLY A 216 19.52 -2.11 1.28
N LYS A 217 20.68 -2.37 0.71
CA LYS A 217 21.30 -1.49 -0.30
C LYS A 217 20.54 -1.58 -1.63
N LEU A 218 20.33 -0.42 -2.24
CA LEU A 218 19.80 -0.35 -3.60
C LEU A 218 20.81 -0.90 -4.61
N PRO A 219 20.35 -1.62 -5.66
CA PRO A 219 21.16 -1.90 -6.83
C PRO A 219 21.65 -0.61 -7.50
N MET A 220 22.78 -0.67 -8.22
CA MET A 220 23.34 0.50 -8.92
C MET A 220 22.40 1.08 -9.97
N THR A 221 21.53 0.27 -10.55
CA THR A 221 20.54 0.69 -11.56
C THR A 221 19.14 0.25 -11.12
N PRO A 222 18.09 1.01 -11.46
CA PRO A 222 16.73 0.57 -11.19
C PRO A 222 16.37 -0.68 -12.01
N TYR A 223 15.45 -1.50 -11.47
CA TYR A 223 14.89 -2.62 -12.22
C TYR A 223 14.20 -2.12 -13.47
N ARG A 224 14.44 -2.82 -14.60
CA ARG A 224 13.76 -2.57 -15.87
C ARG A 224 12.89 -3.77 -16.20
N PHE A 225 11.59 -3.54 -16.28
CA PHE A 225 10.64 -4.56 -16.70
C PHE A 225 10.94 -5.03 -18.11
N ARG A 226 10.85 -6.35 -18.33
CA ARG A 226 11.11 -6.97 -19.64
C ARG A 226 9.90 -7.79 -20.04
N TYR A 227 9.40 -7.52 -21.23
CA TYR A 227 8.40 -8.37 -21.85
C TYR A 227 9.07 -9.66 -22.35
N ARG A 228 8.56 -10.80 -21.90
CA ARG A 228 8.98 -12.11 -22.38
C ARG A 228 7.85 -12.72 -23.18
N LYS A 229 8.17 -13.20 -24.39
CA LYS A 229 7.24 -13.93 -25.25
C LYS A 229 7.92 -15.21 -25.70
N GLU A 230 7.34 -16.33 -25.36
CA GLU A 230 7.73 -17.59 -25.93
C GLU A 230 7.15 -17.70 -27.33
N VAL A 231 8.01 -17.96 -28.32
CA VAL A 231 7.62 -18.14 -29.72
C VAL A 231 8.17 -19.44 -30.23
N LYS A 232 7.35 -20.17 -30.97
CA LYS A 232 7.80 -21.36 -31.66
C LYS A 232 8.61 -20.93 -32.90
N LEU A 233 9.86 -21.37 -32.97
CA LEU A 233 10.69 -21.13 -34.15
C LEU A 233 10.03 -21.78 -35.38
N SER A 234 9.90 -21.02 -36.45
CA SER A 234 9.52 -21.57 -37.76
C SER A 234 10.68 -22.37 -38.34
N GLY A 235 10.41 -23.23 -39.35
CA GLY A 235 11.44 -23.98 -40.05
C GLY A 235 12.50 -23.09 -40.75
N THR A 236 12.27 -21.79 -40.85
CA THR A 236 13.21 -20.80 -41.40
C THR A 236 14.11 -20.14 -40.34
N TYR A 237 13.99 -20.54 -39.09
CA TYR A 237 14.73 -19.99 -37.93
C TYR A 237 14.57 -18.47 -37.71
N HIS A 238 13.54 -17.84 -38.27
CA HIS A 238 13.21 -16.44 -38.03
C HIS A 238 12.15 -16.29 -36.94
N VAL A 239 12.39 -15.33 -36.03
CA VAL A 239 11.43 -14.89 -35.02
C VAL A 239 10.98 -13.49 -35.41
N MET A 240 9.68 -13.31 -35.59
CA MET A 240 9.12 -11.93 -35.65
C MET A 240 8.91 -11.42 -34.22
N VAL A 241 9.59 -10.34 -33.89
CA VAL A 241 9.51 -9.64 -32.61
C VAL A 241 8.47 -8.53 -32.72
#